data_f04239a17a339335dd648c4522116b36
#
_entry.id   f04239a17a339335dd648c4522116b36
#
_cell.length_a   1.000
_cell.length_b   1.000
_cell.length_c   1.000
_cell.angle_alpha   90.00
_cell.angle_beta   90.00
_cell.angle_gamma   90.00
#
_symmetry.space_group_name_H-M   'P 1'
#
loop_
_entity.id
_entity.type
_entity.pdbx_description
1 polymer ?
#
loop_
_entity_poly.entity_id
_entity_poly.type
_entity_poly.pdbx_seq_one_letter_code
_entity_poly.pdbx_strand_id
1 'polypeptide(L)'
;MRLTEALLHALAADGAREIFGIPGDFALPYFRIVEETGVLPLHTLSHEPGVGFAADAAARWHGGLGVAAVTYGAGAFNTVNAVAGAYAEKSPVVVISGAPARAESASGLLLHHQGPRLDSQFKVFAEITCAQARLDDPRTATAEIRRVLTAAREQA
;
A
#
# COMPACT_ATOMS: atom_id res chain seq x y z
N MET A 1 -9.90 15.25 -10.06
CA MET A 1 -8.78 14.63 -9.31
C MET A 1 -8.94 13.13 -9.37
N ARG A 2 -7.92 12.41 -9.79
CA ARG A 2 -7.91 10.94 -9.84
C ARG A 2 -7.80 10.39 -8.39
N LEU A 3 -8.28 9.17 -8.15
CA LEU A 3 -8.22 8.54 -6.82
C LEU A 3 -6.78 8.45 -6.28
N THR A 4 -5.82 8.06 -7.13
CA THR A 4 -4.42 7.99 -6.74
C THR A 4 -3.87 9.37 -6.32
N GLU A 5 -4.21 10.44 -7.02
CA GLU A 5 -3.81 11.80 -6.62
C GLU A 5 -4.37 12.17 -5.24
N ALA A 6 -5.65 11.85 -4.99
CA ALA A 6 -6.26 12.07 -3.68
C ALA A 6 -5.54 11.29 -2.57
N LEU A 7 -5.15 10.05 -2.83
CA LEU A 7 -4.39 9.23 -1.90
C LEU A 7 -3.00 9.84 -1.64
N LEU A 8 -2.27 10.25 -2.67
CA LEU A 8 -0.95 10.86 -2.53
C LEU A 8 -0.99 12.15 -1.70
N HIS A 9 -1.97 13.02 -1.96
CA HIS A 9 -2.15 14.23 -1.16
C HIS A 9 -2.53 13.93 0.29
N ALA A 10 -3.36 12.91 0.54
CA ALA A 10 -3.70 12.49 1.89
C ALA A 10 -2.47 11.95 2.64
N LEU A 11 -1.66 11.11 2.00
CA LEU A 11 -0.42 10.60 2.57
C LEU A 11 0.55 11.74 2.93
N ALA A 12 0.77 12.67 2.01
CA ALA A 12 1.62 13.83 2.25
C ALA A 12 1.11 14.71 3.41
N ALA A 13 -0.21 14.96 3.47
CA ALA A 13 -0.84 15.71 4.55
C ALA A 13 -0.71 15.02 5.92
N ASP A 14 -0.65 13.69 5.93
CA ASP A 14 -0.48 12.87 7.13
C ASP A 14 1.01 12.56 7.45
N GLY A 15 1.94 13.27 6.81
CA GLY A 15 3.36 13.28 7.16
C GLY A 15 4.24 12.30 6.39
N ALA A 16 3.74 11.65 5.36
CA ALA A 16 4.59 10.90 4.44
C ALA A 16 5.49 11.87 3.65
N ARG A 17 6.75 11.50 3.46
CA ARG A 17 7.73 12.32 2.73
C ARG A 17 8.20 11.68 1.43
N GLU A 18 8.12 10.37 1.34
CA GLU A 18 8.51 9.57 0.18
C GLU A 18 7.73 8.27 0.11
N ILE A 19 7.84 7.60 -1.02
CA ILE A 19 7.29 6.27 -1.27
C ILE A 19 8.46 5.34 -1.61
N PHE A 20 8.55 4.21 -0.93
CA PHE A 20 9.41 3.11 -1.33
C PHE A 20 8.56 2.09 -2.09
N GLY A 21 9.04 1.63 -3.25
CA GLY A 21 8.19 0.73 -4.04
C GLY A 21 8.90 -0.08 -5.09
N ILE A 22 8.19 -1.10 -5.58
CA ILE A 22 8.57 -1.88 -6.75
C ILE A 22 7.39 -1.94 -7.69
N PRO A 23 7.49 -1.30 -8.87
CA PRO A 23 6.46 -1.38 -9.90
C PRO A 23 6.23 -2.83 -10.35
N GLY A 24 4.99 -3.21 -10.50
CA GLY A 24 4.56 -4.50 -11.03
C GLY A 24 3.17 -4.38 -11.64
N ASP A 25 2.76 -5.38 -12.40
CA ASP A 25 1.63 -5.33 -13.35
C ASP A 25 0.37 -4.67 -12.79
N PHE A 26 -0.10 -5.13 -11.64
CA PHE A 26 -1.33 -4.61 -11.02
C PHE A 26 -1.16 -3.24 -10.34
N ALA A 27 0.06 -2.74 -10.23
CA ALA A 27 0.37 -1.46 -9.60
C ALA A 27 0.87 -0.41 -10.59
N LEU A 28 1.12 -0.75 -11.86
CA LEU A 28 1.62 0.19 -12.87
C LEU A 28 0.77 1.47 -13.01
N PRO A 29 -0.58 1.41 -13.02
CA PRO A 29 -1.38 2.62 -13.09
C PRO A 29 -1.18 3.55 -11.89
N TYR A 30 -0.93 3.00 -10.71
CA TYR A 30 -0.61 3.76 -9.51
C TYR A 30 0.76 4.44 -9.64
N PHE A 31 1.81 3.69 -9.96
CA PHE A 31 3.17 4.20 -10.08
C PHE A 31 3.29 5.28 -11.17
N ARG A 32 2.61 5.09 -12.30
CA ARG A 32 2.53 6.11 -13.33
C ARG A 32 2.03 7.46 -12.80
N ILE A 33 0.99 7.46 -11.97
CA ILE A 33 0.43 8.69 -11.39
C ILE A 33 1.40 9.27 -10.35
N VAL A 34 2.09 8.45 -9.57
CA VAL A 34 3.14 8.91 -8.64
C VAL A 34 4.20 9.71 -9.41
N GLU A 35 4.71 9.16 -10.51
CA GLU A 35 5.72 9.81 -11.36
C GLU A 35 5.17 11.07 -12.05
N GLU A 36 3.97 11.02 -12.63
CA GLU A 36 3.34 12.15 -13.31
C GLU A 36 3.11 13.35 -12.38
N THR A 37 2.75 13.10 -11.13
CA THR A 37 2.37 14.18 -10.20
C THR A 37 3.52 14.71 -9.37
N GLY A 38 4.49 13.87 -9.06
CA GLY A 38 5.62 14.22 -8.20
C GLY A 38 5.24 14.69 -6.79
N VAL A 39 4.02 14.37 -6.31
CA VAL A 39 3.54 14.77 -4.97
C VAL A 39 4.43 14.20 -3.87
N LEU A 40 4.85 12.94 -4.03
CA LEU A 40 5.82 12.28 -3.17
C LEU A 40 6.90 11.64 -4.06
N PRO A 41 8.19 11.81 -3.73
CA PRO A 41 9.26 11.13 -4.44
C PRO A 41 9.15 9.61 -4.30
N LEU A 42 9.47 8.90 -5.38
CA LEU A 42 9.49 7.45 -5.43
C LEU A 42 10.94 6.93 -5.39
N HIS A 43 11.22 6.06 -4.44
CA HIS A 43 12.47 5.32 -4.35
C HIS A 43 12.22 3.86 -4.65
N THR A 44 12.79 3.36 -5.75
CA THR A 44 12.67 1.95 -6.14
C THR A 44 13.79 1.13 -5.52
N LEU A 45 13.42 -0.08 -5.06
CA LEU A 45 14.36 -1.06 -4.53
C LEU A 45 14.31 -2.35 -5.35
N SER A 46 15.24 -3.25 -5.10
CA SER A 46 15.37 -4.50 -5.84
C SER A 46 14.58 -5.68 -5.23
N HIS A 47 14.02 -5.52 -4.03
CA HIS A 47 13.35 -6.60 -3.29
C HIS A 47 12.30 -6.04 -2.33
N GLU A 48 11.09 -6.61 -2.32
CA GLU A 48 9.95 -6.08 -1.58
C GLU A 48 10.12 -6.07 -0.05
N PRO A 49 10.78 -7.03 0.62
CA PRO A 49 11.11 -6.87 2.04
C PRO A 49 11.88 -5.59 2.32
N GLY A 50 12.81 -5.22 1.43
CA GLY A 50 13.55 -3.96 1.52
C GLY A 50 12.62 -2.74 1.45
N VAL A 51 11.58 -2.78 0.61
CA VAL A 51 10.54 -1.73 0.54
C VAL A 51 9.85 -1.56 1.88
N GLY A 52 9.41 -2.65 2.49
CA GLY A 52 8.75 -2.61 3.79
C GLY A 52 9.65 -2.09 4.91
N PHE A 53 10.90 -2.56 4.98
CA PHE A 53 11.86 -2.09 5.98
C PHE A 53 12.29 -0.64 5.76
N ALA A 54 12.42 -0.18 4.50
CA ALA A 54 12.72 1.22 4.21
C ALA A 54 11.55 2.13 4.64
N ALA A 55 10.31 1.72 4.39
CA ALA A 55 9.12 2.45 4.85
C ALA A 55 9.07 2.52 6.40
N ASP A 56 9.35 1.42 7.10
CA ASP A 56 9.44 1.40 8.57
C ASP A 56 10.53 2.34 9.08
N ALA A 57 11.72 2.28 8.50
CA ALA A 57 12.82 3.17 8.86
C ALA A 57 12.48 4.65 8.63
N ALA A 58 11.84 4.99 7.51
CA ALA A 58 11.41 6.35 7.19
C ALA A 58 10.34 6.86 8.17
N ALA A 59 9.36 6.02 8.53
CA ALA A 59 8.37 6.36 9.54
C ALA A 59 9.02 6.77 10.87
N ARG A 60 9.96 5.96 11.34
CA ARG A 60 10.69 6.22 12.59
C ARG A 60 11.59 7.45 12.50
N TRP A 61 12.28 7.60 11.38
CA TRP A 61 13.22 8.70 11.17
C TRP A 61 12.53 10.06 11.09
N HIS A 62 11.42 10.12 10.36
CA HIS A 62 10.69 11.37 10.12
C HIS A 62 9.60 11.66 11.18
N GLY A 63 9.21 10.68 11.96
CA GLY A 63 8.09 10.79 12.91
C GLY A 63 6.74 10.99 12.20
N GLY A 64 6.59 10.41 10.99
CA GLY A 64 5.40 10.47 10.16
C GLY A 64 5.04 9.11 9.56
N LEU A 65 4.25 9.09 8.49
CA LEU A 65 3.90 7.84 7.81
C LEU A 65 5.04 7.34 6.92
N GLY A 66 5.43 6.07 7.06
CA GLY A 66 6.21 5.35 6.07
C GLY A 66 5.31 4.74 5.00
N VAL A 67 5.69 4.81 3.74
CA VAL A 67 4.86 4.34 2.64
C VAL A 67 5.58 3.27 1.82
N ALA A 68 5.02 2.08 1.79
CA ALA A 68 5.45 0.94 0.97
C ALA A 68 4.45 0.72 -0.16
N ALA A 69 4.91 0.63 -1.41
CA ALA A 69 4.05 0.39 -2.57
C ALA A 69 4.55 -0.81 -3.38
N VAL A 70 3.68 -1.79 -3.59
CA VAL A 70 4.02 -3.06 -4.22
C VAL A 70 2.88 -3.58 -5.12
N THR A 71 3.18 -4.58 -5.94
CA THR A 71 2.17 -5.23 -6.76
C THR A 71 1.32 -6.21 -5.95
N TYR A 72 0.25 -6.71 -6.56
CA TYR A 72 -0.67 -7.71 -6.01
C TYR A 72 0.01 -9.07 -5.81
N GLY A 73 -0.48 -9.83 -4.84
CA GLY A 73 -0.15 -11.24 -4.65
C GLY A 73 1.29 -11.44 -4.16
N ALA A 74 2.11 -12.12 -4.94
CA ALA A 74 3.46 -12.53 -4.54
C ALA A 74 4.35 -11.36 -4.10
N GLY A 75 4.27 -10.20 -4.77
CA GLY A 75 5.02 -8.99 -4.37
C GLY A 75 4.57 -8.47 -3.00
N ALA A 76 3.25 -8.36 -2.78
CA ALA A 76 2.72 -7.94 -1.49
C ALA A 76 3.05 -8.95 -0.39
N PHE A 77 2.88 -10.25 -0.62
CA PHE A 77 3.23 -11.29 0.37
C PHE A 77 4.69 -11.23 0.81
N ASN A 78 5.58 -10.81 -0.07
CA ASN A 78 7.00 -10.68 0.25
C ASN A 78 7.28 -9.56 1.27
N THR A 79 6.36 -8.61 1.47
CA THR A 79 6.49 -7.55 2.51
C THR A 79 5.96 -7.96 3.88
N VAL A 80 5.31 -9.10 4.03
CA VAL A 80 4.62 -9.54 5.26
C VAL A 80 5.52 -9.45 6.49
N ASN A 81 6.77 -9.91 6.39
CA ASN A 81 7.70 -9.88 7.51
C ASN A 81 7.99 -8.43 7.98
N ALA A 82 8.27 -7.53 7.06
CA ALA A 82 8.55 -6.13 7.40
C ALA A 82 7.31 -5.42 7.99
N VAL A 83 6.14 -5.67 7.41
CA VAL A 83 4.87 -5.09 7.89
C VAL A 83 4.49 -5.61 9.27
N ALA A 84 4.65 -6.93 9.51
CA ALA A 84 4.41 -7.52 10.82
C ALA A 84 5.37 -6.95 11.88
N GLY A 85 6.64 -6.74 11.52
CA GLY A 85 7.62 -6.08 12.37
C GLY A 85 7.23 -4.64 12.71
N ALA A 86 6.88 -3.83 11.70
CA ALA A 86 6.44 -2.47 11.90
C ALA A 86 5.19 -2.40 12.80
N TYR A 87 4.21 -3.28 12.58
CA TYR A 87 3.00 -3.36 13.40
C TYR A 87 3.32 -3.72 14.88
N ALA A 88 4.19 -4.71 15.10
CA ALA A 88 4.60 -5.10 16.45
C ALA A 88 5.33 -3.97 17.20
N GLU A 89 6.12 -3.18 16.48
CA GLU A 89 6.91 -2.07 17.02
C GLU A 89 6.14 -0.73 17.04
N LYS A 90 4.86 -0.74 16.66
CA LYS A 90 4.04 0.49 16.62
C LYS A 90 4.57 1.57 15.69
N SER A 91 5.13 1.17 14.57
CA SER A 91 5.62 2.08 13.53
C SER A 91 4.52 2.32 12.47
N PRO A 92 4.15 3.58 12.18
CA PRO A 92 3.03 3.88 11.29
C PRO A 92 3.40 3.68 9.82
N VAL A 93 3.29 2.46 9.34
CA VAL A 93 3.55 2.08 7.95
C VAL A 93 2.24 1.86 7.19
N VAL A 94 2.13 2.49 6.03
CA VAL A 94 1.03 2.30 5.07
C VAL A 94 1.53 1.47 3.90
N VAL A 95 0.86 0.33 3.66
CA VAL A 95 1.14 -0.51 2.49
C VAL A 95 0.10 -0.25 1.41
N ILE A 96 0.56 0.14 0.23
CA ILE A 96 -0.27 0.28 -0.97
C ILE A 96 0.03 -0.90 -1.88
N SER A 97 -0.99 -1.68 -2.15
CA SER A 97 -0.89 -2.81 -3.07
C SER A 97 -1.78 -2.62 -4.28
N GLY A 98 -1.26 -2.95 -5.46
CA GLY A 98 -2.09 -3.16 -6.63
C GLY A 98 -3.16 -4.23 -6.36
N ALA A 99 -4.19 -4.25 -7.18
CA ALA A 99 -5.23 -5.28 -7.15
C ALA A 99 -5.78 -5.50 -8.57
N PRO A 100 -6.27 -6.72 -8.86
CA PRO A 100 -6.94 -6.99 -10.12
C PRO A 100 -8.16 -6.08 -10.31
N ALA A 101 -8.37 -5.62 -11.54
CA ALA A 101 -9.56 -4.87 -11.89
C ALA A 101 -10.84 -5.69 -11.66
N ARG A 102 -11.98 -5.03 -11.50
CA ARG A 102 -13.27 -5.71 -11.27
C ARG A 102 -13.61 -6.73 -12.36
N ALA A 103 -13.34 -6.38 -13.62
CA ALA A 103 -13.59 -7.27 -14.75
C ALA A 103 -12.69 -8.52 -14.70
N GLU A 104 -11.42 -8.36 -14.34
CA GLU A 104 -10.48 -9.46 -14.17
C GLU A 104 -10.92 -10.36 -12.99
N SER A 105 -11.25 -9.76 -11.86
CA SER A 105 -11.74 -10.48 -10.68
C SER A 105 -13.04 -11.27 -10.94
N ALA A 106 -13.90 -10.78 -11.83
CA ALA A 106 -15.15 -11.43 -12.21
C ALA A 106 -14.99 -12.50 -13.28
N SER A 107 -13.82 -12.61 -13.92
CA SER A 107 -13.59 -13.54 -15.04
C SER A 107 -13.64 -15.02 -14.64
N GLY A 108 -13.40 -15.33 -13.37
CA GLY A 108 -13.25 -16.72 -12.88
C GLY A 108 -11.95 -17.39 -13.31
N LEU A 109 -11.05 -16.67 -13.99
CA LEU A 109 -9.74 -17.16 -14.39
C LEU A 109 -8.73 -17.02 -13.25
N LEU A 110 -7.75 -17.92 -13.22
CA LEU A 110 -6.59 -17.77 -12.34
C LEU A 110 -5.74 -16.59 -12.82
N LEU A 111 -5.62 -15.58 -11.97
CA LEU A 111 -4.86 -14.38 -12.29
C LEU A 111 -3.39 -14.51 -11.94
N HIS A 112 -2.56 -13.77 -12.65
CA HIS A 112 -1.13 -13.68 -12.39
C HIS A 112 -0.88 -13.22 -10.93
N HIS A 113 0.06 -13.85 -10.26
CA HIS A 113 0.39 -13.62 -8.84
C HIS A 113 -0.72 -13.94 -7.82
N GLN A 114 -1.87 -14.44 -8.25
CA GLN A 114 -2.95 -14.81 -7.34
C GLN A 114 -2.51 -15.93 -6.39
N GLY A 115 -2.82 -15.78 -5.10
CA GLY A 115 -2.80 -16.87 -4.14
C GLY A 115 -3.97 -17.85 -4.36
N PRO A 116 -4.28 -18.73 -3.40
CA PRO A 116 -5.39 -19.68 -3.55
C PRO A 116 -6.74 -19.02 -3.85
N ARG A 117 -6.94 -17.80 -3.39
CA ARG A 117 -8.15 -16.99 -3.62
C ARG A 117 -7.77 -15.53 -3.85
N LEU A 118 -8.63 -14.79 -4.55
CA LEU A 118 -8.43 -13.36 -4.82
C LEU A 118 -8.29 -12.50 -3.55
N ASP A 119 -8.92 -12.90 -2.46
CA ASP A 119 -8.88 -12.21 -1.18
C ASP A 119 -7.80 -12.72 -0.21
N SER A 120 -6.98 -13.70 -0.63
CA SER A 120 -5.93 -14.29 0.23
C SER A 120 -4.99 -13.25 0.80
N GLN A 121 -4.50 -12.34 -0.04
CA GLN A 121 -3.63 -11.24 0.39
C GLN A 121 -4.33 -10.36 1.43
N PHE A 122 -5.55 -9.92 1.15
CA PHE A 122 -6.31 -9.06 2.06
C PHE A 122 -6.51 -9.70 3.44
N LYS A 123 -6.74 -11.02 3.48
CA LYS A 123 -6.88 -11.76 4.73
C LYS A 123 -5.56 -11.90 5.50
N VAL A 124 -4.46 -12.16 4.82
CA VAL A 124 -3.14 -12.25 5.48
C VAL A 124 -2.76 -10.91 6.11
N PHE A 125 -2.97 -9.82 5.39
CA PHE A 125 -2.67 -8.48 5.94
C PHE A 125 -3.60 -8.07 7.08
N ALA A 126 -4.80 -8.66 7.21
CA ALA A 126 -5.69 -8.41 8.35
C ALA A 126 -5.06 -8.82 9.70
N GLU A 127 -4.16 -9.81 9.69
CA GLU A 127 -3.50 -10.30 10.91
C GLU A 127 -2.30 -9.44 11.35
N ILE A 128 -1.80 -8.57 10.48
CA ILE A 128 -0.56 -7.83 10.68
C ILE A 128 -0.72 -6.32 10.47
N THR A 129 -1.95 -5.82 10.42
CA THR A 129 -2.27 -4.39 10.28
C THR A 129 -3.47 -4.01 11.16
N CYS A 130 -3.48 -2.78 11.66
CA CYS A 130 -4.60 -2.26 12.45
C CYS A 130 -5.84 -1.92 11.61
N ALA A 131 -5.65 -1.63 10.32
CA ALA A 131 -6.74 -1.30 9.39
C ALA A 131 -6.37 -1.61 7.95
N GLN A 132 -7.36 -1.89 7.14
CA GLN A 132 -7.20 -2.07 5.69
C GLN A 132 -8.46 -1.64 4.93
N ALA A 133 -8.31 -1.30 3.67
CA ALA A 133 -9.41 -0.93 2.79
C ALA A 133 -9.21 -1.41 1.35
N ARG A 134 -10.31 -1.64 0.65
CA ARG A 134 -10.34 -1.78 -0.81
C ARG A 134 -10.90 -0.50 -1.41
N LEU A 135 -10.15 0.12 -2.29
CA LEU A 135 -10.54 1.38 -2.93
C LEU A 135 -11.21 1.11 -4.29
N ASP A 136 -12.19 0.22 -4.32
CA ASP A 136 -12.90 -0.25 -5.52
C ASP A 136 -14.24 0.45 -5.76
N ASP A 137 -14.72 1.28 -4.84
CA ASP A 137 -15.90 2.14 -4.99
C ASP A 137 -15.50 3.63 -4.83
N PRO A 138 -15.58 4.44 -5.89
CA PRO A 138 -15.19 5.85 -5.83
C PRO A 138 -16.04 6.69 -4.87
N ARG A 139 -17.25 6.23 -4.50
CA ARG A 139 -18.12 6.93 -3.56
C ARG A 139 -17.64 6.84 -2.11
N THR A 140 -16.96 5.76 -1.76
CA THR A 140 -16.47 5.48 -0.40
C THR A 140 -14.97 5.67 -0.26
N ALA A 141 -14.23 5.63 -1.36
CA ALA A 141 -12.77 5.58 -1.37
C ALA A 141 -12.11 6.67 -0.52
N THR A 142 -12.58 7.92 -0.60
CA THR A 142 -12.01 9.02 0.19
C THR A 142 -12.23 8.83 1.71
N ALA A 143 -13.40 8.32 2.10
CA ALA A 143 -13.67 8.01 3.50
C ALA A 143 -12.80 6.86 4.01
N GLU A 144 -12.62 5.81 3.19
CA GLU A 144 -11.77 4.68 3.51
C GLU A 144 -10.29 5.07 3.61
N ILE A 145 -9.78 5.91 2.71
CA ILE A 145 -8.41 6.47 2.81
C ILE A 145 -8.25 7.16 4.17
N ARG A 146 -9.14 8.08 4.51
CA ARG A 146 -9.08 8.82 5.78
C ARG A 146 -9.11 7.87 6.98
N ARG A 147 -10.02 6.90 6.98
CA ARG A 147 -10.16 5.92 8.07
C ARG A 147 -8.87 5.13 8.29
N VAL A 148 -8.26 4.61 7.22
CA VAL A 148 -7.03 3.81 7.30
C VAL A 148 -5.85 4.67 7.76
N LEU A 149 -5.69 5.88 7.22
CA LEU A 149 -4.59 6.77 7.62
C LEU A 149 -4.74 7.23 9.07
N THR A 150 -5.95 7.52 9.53
CA THR A 150 -6.21 7.82 10.95
C THR A 150 -5.82 6.63 11.84
N ALA A 151 -6.24 5.41 11.48
CA ALA A 151 -5.86 4.22 12.24
C ALA A 151 -4.35 4.00 12.29
N ALA A 152 -3.64 4.21 11.17
CA ALA A 152 -2.19 4.08 11.13
C ALA A 152 -1.47 5.06 12.07
N ARG A 153 -2.01 6.28 12.25
CA ARG A 153 -1.43 7.27 13.18
C ARG A 153 -1.76 7.03 14.64
N GLU A 154 -2.94 6.48 14.93
CA GLU A 154 -3.46 6.37 16.30
C GLU A 154 -3.19 5.01 16.94
N GLN A 155 -3.02 3.97 16.14
CA GLN A 155 -2.93 2.58 16.60
C GLN A 155 -1.59 1.90 16.26
N ALA A 156 -0.75 2.57 15.49
CA ALA A 156 0.60 2.10 15.24
C ALA A 156 1.48 2.34 16.47
#